data_7e3cb6fb342c9ba03d762811348913fd
#
_entry.id   7e3cb6fb342c9ba03d762811348913fd
#
_cell.length_a   1.000
_cell.length_b   1.000
_cell.length_c   1.000
_cell.angle_alpha   90.00
_cell.angle_beta   90.00
_cell.angle_gamma   90.00
#
_symmetry.space_group_name_H-M   'P 1'
#
loop_
_entity.id
_entity.type
_entity.pdbx_description
1 polymer ?
#
loop_
_entity_poly.entity_id
_entity_poly.type
_entity_poly.pdbx_seq_one_letter_code
_entity_poly.pdbx_strand_id
1 'polypeptide(L)'
;MKRKRSTGMKEYGFNTTLLHGTEGNNPHGATQVPIYQSSAFRHDTAEELEKIFSNKMAGYSYTRINNPTIESFEKRMAKLEGGIGSVACSSGMAALSMALMNVLQRGDHVVAAAGLYGGTVELLDELKVYGVTTTYVKVNTPQAFEAEITPETRAVFAETIGNPKLDVTDIQGVAEVAHKYGIPFLVDNTVATPYLINPLKLGADVVIHSSSKYINGSSDAISGILISGGKFKWDADKYPGMKEFKKFGPFAYLAKLRNGLFRSMGACLAPQNAFLNNLGLETLGLRMQRHCSNAMELAEFLNGLGHGITVSYPGLKEHPYHEIAAKQFHGGFGAIITLRT
;
A
#
# COMPACT_ATOMS: atom_id res chain seq x y z
N MET A 1 25.61 34.41 -7.21
CA MET A 1 26.39 33.15 -7.14
C MET A 1 25.38 31.98 -7.16
N LYS A 2 25.15 31.33 -8.31
CA LYS A 2 24.26 30.15 -8.41
C LYS A 2 25.04 28.94 -7.89
N ARG A 3 24.69 28.44 -6.70
CA ARG A 3 25.19 27.14 -6.21
C ARG A 3 24.75 26.05 -7.19
N LYS A 4 25.72 25.39 -7.87
CA LYS A 4 25.48 24.16 -8.59
C LYS A 4 24.97 23.11 -7.58
N ARG A 5 23.69 22.74 -7.65
CA ARG A 5 23.17 21.58 -6.93
C ARG A 5 23.84 20.34 -7.50
N SER A 6 24.53 19.58 -6.65
CA SER A 6 25.07 18.27 -7.02
C SER A 6 23.91 17.33 -7.33
N THR A 7 23.93 16.70 -8.49
CA THR A 7 22.90 15.78 -9.03
C THR A 7 22.94 14.37 -8.41
N GLY A 8 23.61 14.19 -7.27
CA GLY A 8 23.48 12.96 -6.47
C GLY A 8 22.28 13.10 -5.54
N MET A 9 21.20 12.37 -5.77
CA MET A 9 20.10 12.26 -4.81
C MET A 9 20.65 11.75 -3.48
N LYS A 10 20.71 12.60 -2.44
CA LYS A 10 21.00 12.16 -1.09
C LYS A 10 19.89 11.21 -0.65
N GLU A 11 20.25 10.00 -0.31
CA GLU A 11 19.33 9.08 0.37
C GLU A 11 19.09 9.59 1.79
N TYR A 12 17.88 10.05 2.07
CA TYR A 12 17.49 10.50 3.40
C TYR A 12 17.08 9.30 4.26
N GLY A 13 17.37 9.35 5.55
CA GLY A 13 16.80 8.40 6.51
C GLY A 13 15.28 8.53 6.60
N PHE A 14 14.61 7.54 7.21
CA PHE A 14 13.16 7.42 7.26
C PHE A 14 12.48 8.71 7.78
N ASN A 15 12.87 9.21 8.97
CA ASN A 15 12.26 10.40 9.57
C ASN A 15 12.50 11.67 8.72
N THR A 16 13.66 11.81 8.09
CA THR A 16 13.92 12.92 7.16
C THR A 16 13.05 12.82 5.92
N THR A 17 12.79 11.60 5.43
CA THR A 17 11.89 11.36 4.28
C THR A 17 10.44 11.69 4.63
N LEU A 18 10.00 11.42 5.87
CA LEU A 18 8.67 11.80 6.34
C LEU A 18 8.43 13.32 6.23
N LEU A 19 9.45 14.13 6.56
CA LEU A 19 9.34 15.60 6.57
C LEU A 19 9.65 16.23 5.21
N HIS A 20 10.68 15.71 4.52
CA HIS A 20 11.26 16.34 3.32
C HIS A 20 11.20 15.43 2.07
N GLY A 21 10.42 14.35 2.12
CA GLY A 21 10.34 13.37 1.03
C GLY A 21 9.72 13.92 -0.26
N THR A 22 8.95 14.98 -0.18
CA THR A 22 8.34 15.64 -1.33
C THR A 22 8.76 17.09 -1.37
N GLU A 23 9.62 17.46 -2.32
CA GLU A 23 9.78 18.85 -2.72
C GLU A 23 8.59 19.19 -3.62
N GLY A 24 7.56 19.81 -3.05
CA GLY A 24 6.44 20.34 -3.82
C GLY A 24 6.89 21.56 -4.64
N ASN A 25 6.46 21.63 -5.88
CA ASN A 25 6.63 22.84 -6.69
C ASN A 25 5.61 23.88 -6.18
N ASN A 26 5.94 24.53 -5.06
CA ASN A 26 5.10 25.54 -4.44
C ASN A 26 5.57 26.91 -4.91
N PRO A 27 4.77 27.65 -5.68
CA PRO A 27 5.16 28.94 -6.23
C PRO A 27 5.43 30.00 -5.15
N HIS A 28 4.89 29.82 -3.95
CA HIS A 28 5.05 30.74 -2.81
C HIS A 28 6.07 30.29 -1.77
N GLY A 29 6.72 29.12 -1.97
CA GLY A 29 7.72 28.59 -1.04
C GLY A 29 7.16 28.17 0.31
N ALA A 30 5.86 27.86 0.43
CA ALA A 30 5.28 27.33 1.65
C ALA A 30 5.93 26.01 2.05
N THR A 31 6.21 25.81 3.33
CA THR A 31 6.86 24.59 3.85
C THR A 31 5.89 23.41 3.86
N GLN A 32 4.59 23.67 4.03
CA GLN A 32 3.52 22.70 3.86
C GLN A 32 2.91 22.80 2.47
N VAL A 33 2.44 21.69 1.93
CA VAL A 33 1.73 21.69 0.64
C VAL A 33 0.38 22.38 0.81
N PRO A 34 0.05 23.41 0.01
CA PRO A 34 -1.25 24.05 0.07
C PRO A 34 -2.39 23.09 -0.27
N ILE A 35 -3.57 23.34 0.32
CA ILE A 35 -4.77 22.58 0.00
C ILE A 35 -5.42 23.19 -1.23
N TYR A 36 -5.35 22.46 -2.36
CA TYR A 36 -6.04 22.84 -3.60
C TYR A 36 -7.46 22.24 -3.59
N GLN A 37 -8.38 22.90 -2.86
CA GLN A 37 -9.77 22.47 -2.74
C GLN A 37 -10.58 22.96 -3.95
N SER A 38 -10.26 22.44 -5.12
CA SER A 38 -10.92 22.75 -6.38
C SER A 38 -11.30 21.48 -7.13
N SER A 39 -12.45 21.45 -7.78
CA SER A 39 -12.84 20.33 -8.63
C SER A 39 -12.16 20.35 -10.00
N ALA A 40 -11.90 21.53 -10.56
CA ALA A 40 -11.34 21.72 -11.89
C ALA A 40 -10.21 22.75 -11.89
N PHE A 41 -9.31 22.64 -12.87
CA PHE A 41 -8.17 23.52 -13.08
C PHE A 41 -8.30 24.20 -14.45
N ARG A 42 -8.06 25.52 -14.48
CA ARG A 42 -8.11 26.33 -15.68
C ARG A 42 -6.80 26.16 -16.49
N HIS A 43 -6.94 26.15 -17.81
CA HIS A 43 -5.85 26.22 -18.77
C HIS A 43 -6.05 27.40 -19.71
N ASP A 44 -4.96 27.91 -20.26
CA ASP A 44 -5.02 29.10 -21.11
C ASP A 44 -5.48 28.75 -22.53
N THR A 45 -5.24 27.52 -22.98
CA THR A 45 -5.64 27.07 -24.33
C THR A 45 -6.32 25.69 -24.31
N ALA A 46 -7.15 25.41 -25.29
CA ALA A 46 -7.78 24.12 -25.50
C ALA A 46 -6.74 23.02 -25.85
N GLU A 47 -5.69 23.39 -26.58
CA GLU A 47 -4.60 22.51 -26.96
C GLU A 47 -3.77 22.04 -25.75
N GLU A 48 -3.58 22.89 -24.75
CA GLU A 48 -2.93 22.53 -23.49
C GLU A 48 -3.77 21.47 -22.77
N LEU A 49 -5.06 21.72 -22.61
CA LEU A 49 -5.99 20.81 -21.96
C LEU A 49 -6.08 19.46 -22.71
N GLU A 50 -6.10 19.47 -24.05
CA GLU A 50 -6.06 18.26 -24.86
C GLU A 50 -4.80 17.41 -24.60
N LYS A 51 -3.62 18.06 -24.55
CA LYS A 51 -2.35 17.39 -24.26
C LYS A 51 -2.36 16.72 -22.87
N ILE A 52 -2.95 17.38 -21.86
CA ILE A 52 -3.09 16.82 -20.53
C ILE A 52 -4.03 15.60 -20.56
N PHE A 53 -5.21 15.70 -21.16
CA PHE A 53 -6.17 14.61 -21.26
C PHE A 53 -5.64 13.41 -22.06
N SER A 54 -4.81 13.66 -23.05
CA SER A 54 -4.17 12.62 -23.87
C SER A 54 -2.88 12.06 -23.27
N ASN A 55 -2.51 12.46 -22.04
CA ASN A 55 -1.26 12.11 -21.35
C ASN A 55 0.02 12.50 -22.12
N LYS A 56 -0.04 13.52 -22.96
CA LYS A 56 1.11 14.07 -23.68
C LYS A 56 1.82 15.17 -22.91
N MET A 57 1.18 15.72 -21.88
CA MET A 57 1.73 16.73 -21.00
C MET A 57 1.29 16.47 -19.56
N ALA A 58 2.20 16.70 -18.61
CA ALA A 58 1.85 16.68 -17.19
C ALA A 58 1.03 17.93 -16.82
N GLY A 59 0.00 17.76 -16.01
CA GLY A 59 -0.86 18.86 -15.57
C GLY A 59 -2.05 18.38 -14.78
N TYR A 60 -2.82 19.31 -14.23
CA TYR A 60 -4.03 19.05 -13.46
C TYR A 60 -5.23 19.54 -14.26
N SER A 61 -6.27 18.71 -14.38
CA SER A 61 -7.49 19.08 -15.10
C SER A 61 -8.72 18.99 -14.21
N TYR A 62 -8.82 17.92 -13.45
CA TYR A 62 -9.96 17.62 -12.60
C TYR A 62 -9.53 16.77 -11.39
N THR A 63 -9.95 17.17 -10.19
CA THR A 63 -9.45 16.57 -8.93
C THR A 63 -9.73 15.07 -8.80
N ARG A 64 -10.81 14.53 -9.40
CA ARG A 64 -11.02 13.08 -9.46
C ARG A 64 -9.89 12.32 -10.18
N ILE A 65 -9.18 12.99 -11.10
CA ILE A 65 -8.07 12.40 -11.87
C ILE A 65 -6.74 12.64 -11.15
N ASN A 66 -6.45 13.88 -10.82
CA ASN A 66 -5.25 14.31 -10.12
C ASN A 66 -5.42 15.71 -9.48
N ASN A 67 -4.64 15.96 -8.42
CA ASN A 67 -4.68 17.22 -7.67
C ASN A 67 -3.32 17.44 -6.99
N PRO A 68 -2.77 18.65 -6.93
CA PRO A 68 -1.43 18.90 -6.37
C PRO A 68 -1.26 18.44 -4.91
N THR A 69 -2.30 18.63 -4.08
CA THR A 69 -2.28 18.21 -2.67
C THR A 69 -2.27 16.67 -2.56
N ILE A 70 -3.10 15.99 -3.36
CA ILE A 70 -3.16 14.53 -3.41
C ILE A 70 -1.84 13.96 -3.93
N GLU A 71 -1.30 14.52 -5.01
CA GLU A 71 -0.02 14.09 -5.58
C GLU A 71 1.13 14.19 -4.58
N SER A 72 1.13 15.20 -3.71
CA SER A 72 2.12 15.33 -2.64
C SER A 72 2.10 14.14 -1.69
N PHE A 73 0.92 13.71 -1.25
CA PHE A 73 0.74 12.54 -0.41
C PHE A 73 1.18 11.26 -1.15
N GLU A 74 0.77 11.12 -2.41
CA GLU A 74 1.15 9.99 -3.26
C GLU A 74 2.68 9.88 -3.41
N LYS A 75 3.37 10.97 -3.76
CA LYS A 75 4.83 10.99 -3.90
C LYS A 75 5.56 10.62 -2.61
N ARG A 76 5.06 11.13 -1.47
CA ARG A 76 5.65 10.84 -0.16
C ARG A 76 5.52 9.36 0.17
N MET A 77 4.35 8.77 0.02
CA MET A 77 4.12 7.35 0.28
C MET A 77 4.89 6.43 -0.68
N ALA A 78 4.91 6.76 -1.97
CA ALA A 78 5.73 6.03 -2.94
C ALA A 78 7.21 5.99 -2.52
N LYS A 79 7.75 7.13 -2.07
CA LYS A 79 9.14 7.21 -1.60
C LYS A 79 9.38 6.42 -0.31
N LEU A 80 8.45 6.46 0.64
CA LEU A 80 8.56 5.73 1.91
C LEU A 80 8.53 4.21 1.71
N GLU A 81 7.71 3.71 0.80
CA GLU A 81 7.65 2.28 0.45
C GLU A 81 8.72 1.84 -0.57
N GLY A 82 9.41 2.79 -1.20
CA GLY A 82 10.39 2.49 -2.26
C GLY A 82 9.75 2.12 -3.59
N GLY A 83 8.52 2.59 -3.83
CA GLY A 83 7.78 2.40 -5.08
C GLY A 83 8.08 3.47 -6.13
N ILE A 84 7.65 3.21 -7.37
CA ILE A 84 7.82 4.12 -8.50
C ILE A 84 6.69 5.16 -8.60
N GLY A 85 5.57 4.90 -7.93
CA GLY A 85 4.41 5.77 -7.89
C GLY A 85 3.27 5.13 -7.12
N SER A 86 2.24 5.93 -6.86
CA SER A 86 1.09 5.51 -6.06
C SER A 86 -0.22 6.15 -6.54
N VAL A 87 -1.34 5.65 -6.02
CA VAL A 87 -2.68 6.20 -6.24
C VAL A 87 -3.39 6.28 -4.90
N ALA A 88 -3.72 7.49 -4.47
CA ALA A 88 -4.48 7.73 -3.25
C ALA A 88 -5.99 7.57 -3.50
N CYS A 89 -6.65 6.85 -2.60
CA CYS A 89 -8.05 6.46 -2.70
C CYS A 89 -8.86 6.99 -1.50
N SER A 90 -10.17 7.03 -1.67
CA SER A 90 -11.13 7.50 -0.67
C SER A 90 -11.15 6.67 0.63
N SER A 91 -10.70 5.42 0.59
CA SER A 91 -10.59 4.52 1.75
C SER A 91 -9.59 3.39 1.49
N GLY A 92 -9.19 2.66 2.54
CA GLY A 92 -8.39 1.45 2.41
C GLY A 92 -9.07 0.39 1.55
N MET A 93 -10.39 0.21 1.72
CA MET A 93 -11.17 -0.72 0.90
C MET A 93 -11.23 -0.29 -0.56
N ALA A 94 -11.33 1.02 -0.84
CA ALA A 94 -11.24 1.53 -2.21
C ALA A 94 -9.87 1.25 -2.84
N ALA A 95 -8.78 1.44 -2.08
CA ALA A 95 -7.42 1.13 -2.56
C ALA A 95 -7.25 -0.37 -2.84
N LEU A 96 -7.76 -1.24 -1.95
CA LEU A 96 -7.72 -2.69 -2.11
C LEU A 96 -8.55 -3.15 -3.32
N SER A 97 -9.80 -2.67 -3.45
CA SER A 97 -10.65 -2.98 -4.61
C SER A 97 -9.99 -2.55 -5.92
N MET A 98 -9.45 -1.32 -5.96
CA MET A 98 -8.76 -0.80 -7.14
C MET A 98 -7.51 -1.65 -7.46
N ALA A 99 -6.75 -2.07 -6.45
CA ALA A 99 -5.54 -2.87 -6.63
C ALA A 99 -5.86 -4.24 -7.25
N LEU A 100 -6.84 -4.95 -6.70
CA LEU A 100 -7.24 -6.28 -7.17
C LEU A 100 -7.95 -6.23 -8.53
N MET A 101 -8.98 -5.42 -8.67
CA MET A 101 -9.76 -5.32 -9.91
C MET A 101 -8.94 -4.75 -11.10
N ASN A 102 -7.82 -4.09 -10.82
CA ASN A 102 -6.92 -3.65 -11.89
C ASN A 102 -6.24 -4.82 -12.63
N VAL A 103 -6.13 -5.98 -12.00
CA VAL A 103 -5.47 -7.16 -12.59
C VAL A 103 -6.44 -8.31 -12.85
N LEU A 104 -7.50 -8.42 -12.05
CA LEU A 104 -8.46 -9.53 -12.10
C LEU A 104 -9.55 -9.30 -13.13
N GLN A 105 -10.03 -10.38 -13.70
CA GLN A 105 -11.19 -10.44 -14.58
C GLN A 105 -11.99 -11.73 -14.31
N ARG A 106 -13.16 -11.85 -14.93
CA ARG A 106 -14.00 -13.03 -14.82
C ARG A 106 -13.24 -14.32 -15.17
N GLY A 107 -13.33 -15.32 -14.31
CA GLY A 107 -12.65 -16.60 -14.44
C GLY A 107 -11.31 -16.67 -13.71
N ASP A 108 -10.81 -15.53 -13.19
CA ASP A 108 -9.55 -15.50 -12.45
C ASP A 108 -9.70 -16.02 -11.02
N HIS A 109 -8.57 -16.45 -10.46
CA HIS A 109 -8.44 -16.95 -9.11
C HIS A 109 -7.43 -16.13 -8.31
N VAL A 110 -7.68 -15.98 -7.01
CA VAL A 110 -6.80 -15.34 -6.02
C VAL A 110 -6.38 -16.35 -4.96
N VAL A 111 -5.10 -16.44 -4.66
CA VAL A 111 -4.61 -17.13 -3.45
C VAL A 111 -4.38 -16.07 -2.37
N ALA A 112 -5.09 -16.19 -1.26
CA ALA A 112 -5.10 -15.20 -0.20
C ALA A 112 -4.58 -15.78 1.12
N ALA A 113 -3.91 -14.95 1.93
CA ALA A 113 -3.39 -15.31 3.25
C ALA A 113 -4.50 -15.74 4.22
N ALA A 114 -4.11 -16.52 5.23
CA ALA A 114 -4.95 -16.75 6.40
C ALA A 114 -5.02 -15.49 7.28
N GLY A 115 -6.10 -15.36 8.05
CA GLY A 115 -6.19 -14.33 9.09
C GLY A 115 -6.27 -12.90 8.61
N LEU A 116 -6.80 -12.66 7.41
CA LEU A 116 -7.02 -11.34 6.83
C LEU A 116 -8.06 -10.53 7.62
N TYR A 117 -7.99 -9.22 7.46
CA TYR A 117 -9.02 -8.28 7.91
C TYR A 117 -10.41 -8.67 7.35
N GLY A 118 -11.45 -8.61 8.19
CA GLY A 118 -12.80 -9.06 7.82
C GLY A 118 -13.34 -8.39 6.55
N GLY A 119 -13.16 -7.08 6.41
CA GLY A 119 -13.58 -6.37 5.20
C GLY A 119 -12.84 -6.82 3.93
N THR A 120 -11.59 -7.30 4.04
CA THR A 120 -10.87 -7.90 2.90
C THR A 120 -11.51 -9.22 2.48
N VAL A 121 -11.87 -10.07 3.48
CA VAL A 121 -12.58 -11.33 3.22
C VAL A 121 -13.91 -11.08 2.55
N GLU A 122 -14.70 -10.13 3.08
CA GLU A 122 -15.98 -9.72 2.50
C GLU A 122 -15.83 -9.25 1.04
N LEU A 123 -14.82 -8.40 0.76
CA LEU A 123 -14.55 -7.95 -0.62
C LEU A 123 -14.21 -9.13 -1.55
N LEU A 124 -13.34 -10.04 -1.12
CA LEU A 124 -12.95 -11.21 -1.91
C LEU A 124 -14.16 -12.14 -2.16
N ASP A 125 -15.06 -12.24 -1.20
CA ASP A 125 -16.32 -13.00 -1.36
C ASP A 125 -17.28 -12.29 -2.31
N GLU A 126 -17.41 -10.95 -2.25
CA GLU A 126 -18.21 -10.17 -3.21
C GLU A 126 -17.69 -10.31 -4.65
N LEU A 127 -16.37 -10.44 -4.84
CA LEU A 127 -15.79 -10.64 -6.17
C LEU A 127 -16.24 -11.96 -6.84
N LYS A 128 -16.77 -12.92 -6.09
CA LYS A 128 -17.39 -14.16 -6.65
C LYS A 128 -18.57 -13.86 -7.56
N VAL A 129 -19.35 -12.83 -7.26
CA VAL A 129 -20.47 -12.39 -8.10
C VAL A 129 -19.99 -11.96 -9.49
N TYR A 130 -18.75 -11.45 -9.55
CA TYR A 130 -18.12 -11.05 -10.81
C TYR A 130 -17.28 -12.17 -11.45
N GLY A 131 -17.36 -13.39 -10.88
CA GLY A 131 -16.72 -14.59 -11.41
C GLY A 131 -15.24 -14.73 -11.04
N VAL A 132 -14.77 -14.05 -10.01
CA VAL A 132 -13.44 -14.25 -9.42
C VAL A 132 -13.55 -15.20 -8.23
N THR A 133 -12.69 -16.21 -8.17
CA THR A 133 -12.66 -17.16 -7.05
C THR A 133 -11.48 -16.88 -6.12
N THR A 134 -11.59 -17.26 -4.85
CA THR A 134 -10.53 -17.07 -3.87
C THR A 134 -10.32 -18.35 -3.06
N THR A 135 -9.05 -18.76 -2.91
CA THR A 135 -8.64 -19.77 -1.95
C THR A 135 -7.81 -19.14 -0.84
N TYR A 136 -8.21 -19.40 0.40
CA TYR A 136 -7.48 -18.93 1.59
C TYR A 136 -6.53 -20.01 2.07
N VAL A 137 -5.24 -19.70 2.21
CA VAL A 137 -4.29 -20.63 2.81
C VAL A 137 -4.60 -20.82 4.30
N LYS A 138 -4.19 -21.95 4.87
CA LYS A 138 -4.41 -22.24 6.30
C LYS A 138 -3.33 -21.62 7.20
N VAL A 139 -2.13 -21.44 6.67
CA VAL A 139 -0.95 -20.87 7.34
C VAL A 139 -0.18 -20.00 6.36
N ASN A 140 0.46 -18.94 6.84
CA ASN A 140 1.13 -17.93 6.00
C ASN A 140 2.58 -18.34 5.67
N THR A 141 2.78 -19.55 5.12
CA THR A 141 4.07 -20.04 4.65
C THR A 141 4.14 -20.09 3.12
N PRO A 142 5.31 -19.86 2.50
CA PRO A 142 5.45 -19.94 1.04
C PRO A 142 4.90 -21.23 0.44
N GLN A 143 5.13 -22.38 1.10
CA GLN A 143 4.66 -23.68 0.65
C GLN A 143 3.13 -23.80 0.63
N ALA A 144 2.46 -23.19 1.62
CA ALA A 144 1.00 -23.17 1.66
C ALA A 144 0.41 -22.35 0.52
N PHE A 145 1.02 -21.19 0.18
CA PHE A 145 0.62 -20.42 -0.99
C PHE A 145 0.86 -21.18 -2.29
N GLU A 146 2.01 -21.83 -2.43
CA GLU A 146 2.36 -22.58 -3.63
C GLU A 146 1.37 -23.72 -3.91
N ALA A 147 0.93 -24.42 -2.85
CA ALA A 147 0.01 -25.55 -2.96
C ALA A 147 -1.37 -25.18 -3.51
N GLU A 148 -1.79 -23.91 -3.36
CA GLU A 148 -3.10 -23.41 -3.78
C GLU A 148 -3.07 -22.68 -5.13
N ILE A 149 -1.91 -22.57 -5.78
CA ILE A 149 -1.78 -21.93 -7.10
C ILE A 149 -2.37 -22.85 -8.17
N THR A 150 -3.28 -22.32 -8.97
CA THR A 150 -3.89 -22.98 -10.13
C THR A 150 -3.54 -22.26 -11.43
N PRO A 151 -3.83 -22.84 -12.61
CA PRO A 151 -3.65 -22.14 -13.89
C PRO A 151 -4.42 -20.82 -14.01
N GLU A 152 -5.54 -20.68 -13.28
CA GLU A 152 -6.40 -19.49 -13.25
C GLU A 152 -5.90 -18.43 -12.27
N THR A 153 -4.91 -18.74 -11.41
CA THR A 153 -4.41 -17.79 -10.42
C THR A 153 -3.76 -16.57 -11.09
N ARG A 154 -4.27 -15.37 -10.72
CA ARG A 154 -3.82 -14.09 -11.26
C ARG A 154 -3.33 -13.11 -10.21
N ALA A 155 -3.56 -13.38 -8.95
CA ALA A 155 -3.03 -12.60 -7.84
C ALA A 155 -2.75 -13.48 -6.63
N VAL A 156 -1.68 -13.16 -5.91
CA VAL A 156 -1.44 -13.59 -4.53
C VAL A 156 -1.63 -12.37 -3.65
N PHE A 157 -2.38 -12.53 -2.56
CA PHE A 157 -2.67 -11.43 -1.62
C PHE A 157 -2.36 -11.83 -0.17
N ALA A 158 -1.72 -10.92 0.58
CA ALA A 158 -1.47 -11.11 2.00
C ALA A 158 -1.47 -9.77 2.75
N GLU A 159 -1.61 -9.85 4.08
CA GLU A 159 -1.28 -8.78 5.01
C GLU A 159 0.11 -9.04 5.61
N THR A 160 0.89 -7.99 5.87
CA THR A 160 2.19 -8.12 6.56
C THR A 160 2.01 -8.68 7.97
N ILE A 161 0.99 -8.18 8.67
CA ILE A 161 0.51 -8.66 9.97
C ILE A 161 -1.01 -8.75 9.86
N GLY A 162 -1.57 -9.92 9.97
CA GLY A 162 -3.02 -10.16 9.89
C GLY A 162 -3.75 -9.61 11.13
N ASN A 163 -4.99 -9.16 10.94
CA ASN A 163 -5.83 -8.65 12.00
C ASN A 163 -7.17 -9.43 12.05
N PRO A 164 -7.53 -10.11 13.15
CA PRO A 164 -6.98 -9.98 14.52
C PRO A 164 -5.98 -11.07 14.93
N LYS A 165 -5.68 -12.06 14.11
CA LYS A 165 -4.88 -13.23 14.51
C LYS A 165 -3.40 -12.92 14.70
N LEU A 166 -2.89 -11.85 14.13
CA LEU A 166 -1.49 -11.43 14.14
C LEU A 166 -0.54 -12.42 13.46
N ASP A 167 -1.06 -13.22 12.54
CA ASP A 167 -0.25 -14.05 11.66
C ASP A 167 0.67 -13.16 10.83
N VAL A 168 1.96 -13.49 10.75
CA VAL A 168 2.94 -12.72 9.97
C VAL A 168 3.29 -13.47 8.70
N THR A 169 3.18 -12.81 7.56
CA THR A 169 3.50 -13.40 6.26
C THR A 169 4.99 -13.28 5.96
N ASP A 170 5.63 -14.37 5.52
CA ASP A 170 6.99 -14.32 4.92
C ASP A 170 6.91 -13.65 3.54
N ILE A 171 7.10 -12.34 3.53
CA ILE A 171 6.91 -11.52 2.31
C ILE A 171 7.86 -11.97 1.20
N GLN A 172 9.14 -12.19 1.52
CA GLN A 172 10.11 -12.60 0.52
C GLN A 172 9.81 -13.98 -0.05
N GLY A 173 9.56 -14.96 0.82
CA GLY A 173 9.30 -16.33 0.38
C GLY A 173 8.01 -16.45 -0.45
N VAL A 174 6.95 -15.73 -0.07
CA VAL A 174 5.69 -15.69 -0.84
C VAL A 174 5.87 -14.97 -2.19
N ALA A 175 6.66 -13.88 -2.23
CA ALA A 175 6.97 -13.20 -3.48
C ALA A 175 7.73 -14.11 -4.46
N GLU A 176 8.73 -14.86 -3.98
CA GLU A 176 9.49 -15.83 -4.78
C GLU A 176 8.57 -16.91 -5.38
N VAL A 177 7.63 -17.43 -4.58
CA VAL A 177 6.61 -18.38 -5.04
C VAL A 177 5.71 -17.74 -6.10
N ALA A 178 5.12 -16.58 -5.84
CA ALA A 178 4.23 -15.92 -6.79
C ALA A 178 4.93 -15.65 -8.13
N HIS A 179 6.16 -15.14 -8.09
CA HIS A 179 6.95 -14.82 -9.28
C HIS A 179 7.38 -16.06 -10.08
N LYS A 180 7.65 -17.20 -9.42
CA LYS A 180 7.91 -18.50 -10.10
C LYS A 180 6.80 -18.85 -11.08
N TYR A 181 5.56 -18.50 -10.73
CA TYR A 181 4.39 -18.75 -11.58
C TYR A 181 3.96 -17.51 -12.41
N GLY A 182 4.74 -16.42 -12.41
CA GLY A 182 4.41 -15.20 -13.12
C GLY A 182 3.12 -14.53 -12.63
N ILE A 183 2.92 -14.52 -11.29
CA ILE A 183 1.77 -13.96 -10.62
C ILE A 183 2.23 -12.77 -9.77
N PRO A 184 1.55 -11.60 -9.80
CA PRO A 184 1.90 -10.48 -8.94
C PRO A 184 1.49 -10.76 -7.49
N PHE A 185 2.33 -10.28 -6.56
CA PHE A 185 2.08 -10.35 -5.14
C PHE A 185 1.67 -8.98 -4.59
N LEU A 186 0.44 -8.88 -4.08
CA LEU A 186 -0.14 -7.68 -3.49
C LEU A 186 -0.15 -7.81 -1.97
N VAL A 187 0.28 -6.78 -1.27
CA VAL A 187 0.45 -6.81 0.19
C VAL A 187 -0.24 -5.61 0.83
N ASP A 188 -1.12 -5.87 1.78
CA ASP A 188 -1.60 -4.83 2.69
C ASP A 188 -0.60 -4.64 3.84
N ASN A 189 -0.01 -3.44 3.90
CA ASN A 189 1.00 -3.07 4.89
C ASN A 189 0.46 -2.10 5.95
N THR A 190 -0.86 -2.07 6.16
CA THR A 190 -1.52 -1.12 7.05
C THR A 190 -1.04 -1.22 8.49
N VAL A 191 -0.90 -2.44 9.03
CA VAL A 191 -0.55 -2.66 10.45
C VAL A 191 0.94 -2.41 10.70
N ALA A 192 1.80 -2.88 9.82
CA ALA A 192 3.25 -2.72 9.97
C ALA A 192 3.74 -1.33 9.56
N THR A 193 3.12 -0.70 8.57
CA THR A 193 3.52 0.57 7.96
C THR A 193 4.91 0.52 7.31
N PRO A 194 5.34 1.49 6.50
CA PRO A 194 6.70 1.53 5.98
C PRO A 194 7.76 1.76 7.07
N TYR A 195 7.36 1.98 8.32
CA TYR A 195 8.28 2.07 9.46
C TYR A 195 8.87 0.71 9.83
N LEU A 196 8.05 -0.34 9.89
CA LEU A 196 8.52 -1.69 10.27
C LEU A 196 9.08 -2.48 9.09
N ILE A 197 8.48 -2.32 7.89
CA ILE A 197 8.84 -3.13 6.73
C ILE A 197 8.51 -2.40 5.43
N ASN A 198 9.31 -2.64 4.40
CA ASN A 198 9.02 -2.23 3.02
C ASN A 198 8.79 -3.48 2.15
N PRO A 199 7.54 -3.94 1.96
CA PRO A 199 7.27 -5.16 1.20
C PRO A 199 7.79 -5.11 -0.24
N LEU A 200 7.81 -3.94 -0.90
CA LEU A 200 8.37 -3.78 -2.26
C LEU A 200 9.85 -4.11 -2.34
N LYS A 201 10.62 -3.94 -1.25
CA LYS A 201 12.04 -4.31 -1.20
C LYS A 201 12.23 -5.82 -1.05
N LEU A 202 11.22 -6.51 -0.52
CA LEU A 202 11.20 -7.95 -0.30
C LEU A 202 10.50 -8.72 -1.42
N GLY A 203 10.11 -8.03 -2.49
CA GLY A 203 9.56 -8.67 -3.69
C GLY A 203 8.06 -8.50 -3.92
N ALA A 204 7.32 -7.85 -3.04
CA ALA A 204 5.93 -7.49 -3.35
C ALA A 204 5.88 -6.55 -4.57
N ASP A 205 4.82 -6.61 -5.34
CA ASP A 205 4.64 -5.81 -6.56
C ASP A 205 3.77 -4.58 -6.34
N VAL A 206 2.77 -4.73 -5.46
CA VAL A 206 1.86 -3.66 -5.06
C VAL A 206 1.69 -3.70 -3.55
N VAL A 207 1.83 -2.54 -2.91
CA VAL A 207 1.57 -2.36 -1.49
C VAL A 207 0.34 -1.50 -1.31
N ILE A 208 -0.52 -1.88 -0.36
CA ILE A 208 -1.76 -1.19 -0.04
C ILE A 208 -1.71 -0.74 1.41
N HIS A 209 -2.34 0.41 1.70
CA HIS A 209 -2.57 0.88 3.05
C HIS A 209 -3.99 1.44 3.21
N SER A 210 -4.63 1.10 4.30
CA SER A 210 -5.65 1.96 4.88
C SER A 210 -4.94 3.12 5.58
N SER A 211 -4.75 4.23 4.88
CA SER A 211 -4.03 5.38 5.43
C SER A 211 -4.82 6.11 6.53
N SER A 212 -6.08 5.76 6.75
CA SER A 212 -6.88 6.18 7.90
C SER A 212 -6.32 5.73 9.26
N LYS A 213 -5.41 4.74 9.28
CA LYS A 213 -4.88 4.11 10.50
C LYS A 213 -3.60 4.84 10.96
N TYR A 214 -2.49 4.15 11.08
CA TYR A 214 -1.24 4.71 11.61
C TYR A 214 -0.66 5.85 10.75
N ILE A 215 -0.90 5.86 9.43
CA ILE A 215 -0.43 6.93 8.54
C ILE A 215 -1.07 8.26 8.93
N ASN A 216 -2.40 8.31 9.05
CA ASN A 216 -3.12 9.49 9.55
C ASN A 216 -2.81 9.74 11.03
N GLY A 217 -3.03 8.75 11.88
CA GLY A 217 -2.67 8.75 13.29
C GLY A 217 -3.58 9.55 14.23
N SER A 218 -4.47 10.37 13.69
CA SER A 218 -5.37 11.27 14.44
C SER A 218 -6.84 10.89 14.36
N SER A 219 -7.19 9.88 13.54
CA SER A 219 -8.58 9.43 13.30
C SER A 219 -9.50 10.51 12.71
N ASP A 220 -8.95 11.47 12.00
CA ASP A 220 -9.66 12.63 11.43
C ASP A 220 -9.85 12.57 9.91
N ALA A 221 -9.31 11.52 9.24
CA ALA A 221 -9.47 11.31 7.81
C ALA A 221 -9.66 9.83 7.44
N ILE A 222 -10.66 9.54 6.61
CA ILE A 222 -10.76 8.25 5.93
C ILE A 222 -10.01 8.36 4.62
N SER A 223 -9.12 7.38 4.36
CA SER A 223 -8.25 7.38 3.20
C SER A 223 -7.63 6.01 2.96
N GLY A 224 -7.16 5.78 1.75
CA GLY A 224 -6.36 4.62 1.36
C GLY A 224 -5.33 5.00 0.32
N ILE A 225 -4.36 4.14 0.11
CA ILE A 225 -3.36 4.33 -0.94
C ILE A 225 -2.82 2.99 -1.40
N LEU A 226 -2.53 2.89 -2.69
CA LEU A 226 -1.78 1.77 -3.24
C LEU A 226 -0.51 2.29 -3.92
N ILE A 227 0.56 1.52 -3.79
CA ILE A 227 1.90 1.85 -4.29
C ILE A 227 2.39 0.71 -5.18
N SER A 228 2.89 1.03 -6.38
CA SER A 228 3.48 0.04 -7.29
C SER A 228 5.00 0.04 -7.23
N GLY A 229 5.60 -1.15 -7.16
CA GLY A 229 7.04 -1.35 -7.26
C GLY A 229 7.59 -1.21 -8.68
N GLY A 230 6.75 -1.39 -9.70
CA GLY A 230 7.10 -1.26 -11.11
C GLY A 230 8.06 -2.34 -11.65
N LYS A 231 8.34 -3.38 -10.88
CA LYS A 231 9.29 -4.44 -11.27
C LYS A 231 8.63 -5.65 -11.92
N PHE A 232 7.34 -5.87 -11.68
CA PHE A 232 6.61 -7.02 -12.22
C PHE A 232 6.50 -6.94 -13.75
N LYS A 233 6.82 -8.05 -14.41
CA LYS A 233 6.75 -8.17 -15.86
C LYS A 233 5.38 -8.70 -16.27
N TRP A 234 4.51 -7.82 -16.72
CA TRP A 234 3.16 -8.17 -17.16
C TRP A 234 3.19 -8.98 -18.45
N ASP A 235 2.90 -10.26 -18.37
CA ASP A 235 2.66 -11.10 -19.54
C ASP A 235 1.29 -10.75 -20.13
N ALA A 236 1.26 -10.43 -21.44
CA ALA A 236 0.02 -10.02 -22.12
C ALA A 236 -0.97 -11.16 -22.36
N ASP A 237 -0.48 -12.40 -22.43
CA ASP A 237 -1.33 -13.57 -22.61
C ASP A 237 -2.01 -13.93 -21.28
N LYS A 238 -1.28 -13.81 -20.18
CA LYS A 238 -1.81 -14.02 -18.83
C LYS A 238 -2.63 -12.84 -18.34
N TYR A 239 -2.27 -11.60 -18.71
CA TYR A 239 -2.93 -10.34 -18.30
C TYR A 239 -3.30 -9.51 -19.54
N PRO A 240 -4.31 -9.92 -20.34
CA PRO A 240 -4.64 -9.26 -21.60
C PRO A 240 -5.02 -7.79 -21.42
N GLY A 241 -5.62 -7.42 -20.28
CA GLY A 241 -5.90 -6.03 -19.93
C GLY A 241 -4.67 -5.13 -19.76
N MET A 242 -3.47 -5.69 -19.65
CA MET A 242 -2.20 -4.93 -19.59
C MET A 242 -1.57 -4.67 -20.95
N LYS A 243 -2.06 -5.30 -22.02
CA LYS A 243 -1.43 -5.28 -23.35
C LYS A 243 -1.17 -3.86 -23.88
N GLU A 244 -2.18 -3.00 -23.84
CA GLU A 244 -2.08 -1.62 -24.32
C GLU A 244 -1.22 -0.72 -23.42
N PHE A 245 -1.03 -1.11 -22.16
CA PHE A 245 -0.28 -0.34 -21.18
C PHE A 245 1.20 -0.73 -21.08
N LYS A 246 1.64 -1.82 -21.74
CA LYS A 246 3.06 -2.21 -21.81
C LYS A 246 3.98 -1.09 -22.27
N LYS A 247 3.50 -0.21 -23.16
CA LYS A 247 4.24 0.97 -23.64
C LYS A 247 4.70 1.93 -22.54
N PHE A 248 4.07 1.89 -21.36
CA PHE A 248 4.45 2.70 -20.20
C PHE A 248 5.55 2.05 -19.33
N GLY A 249 6.07 0.87 -19.75
CA GLY A 249 7.15 0.17 -19.06
C GLY A 249 6.80 -0.12 -17.58
N PRO A 250 7.65 0.28 -16.63
CA PRO A 250 7.42 0.06 -15.20
C PRO A 250 6.09 0.66 -14.70
N PHE A 251 5.60 1.71 -15.33
CA PHE A 251 4.35 2.39 -14.96
C PHE A 251 3.08 1.74 -15.53
N ALA A 252 3.18 0.63 -16.25
CA ALA A 252 2.03 -0.03 -16.92
C ALA A 252 0.84 -0.25 -15.98
N TYR A 253 1.09 -0.75 -14.76
CA TYR A 253 0.06 -1.00 -13.76
C TYR A 253 -0.67 0.28 -13.32
N LEU A 254 0.08 1.33 -12.99
CA LEU A 254 -0.48 2.62 -12.58
C LEU A 254 -1.18 3.33 -13.75
N ALA A 255 -0.63 3.24 -14.95
CA ALA A 255 -1.22 3.82 -16.15
C ALA A 255 -2.58 3.19 -16.46
N LYS A 256 -2.68 1.84 -16.39
CA LYS A 256 -3.96 1.13 -16.55
C LYS A 256 -4.97 1.58 -15.51
N LEU A 257 -4.57 1.61 -14.24
CA LEU A 257 -5.45 1.99 -13.16
C LEU A 257 -5.97 3.42 -13.31
N ARG A 258 -5.08 4.40 -13.52
CA ARG A 258 -5.45 5.82 -13.61
C ARG A 258 -6.28 6.16 -14.84
N ASN A 259 -5.97 5.55 -16.00
CA ASN A 259 -6.73 5.80 -17.23
C ASN A 259 -8.04 5.00 -17.32
N GLY A 260 -8.17 3.93 -16.53
CA GLY A 260 -9.31 3.02 -16.52
C GLY A 260 -10.13 3.13 -15.24
N LEU A 261 -10.01 2.10 -14.43
CA LEU A 261 -10.90 1.81 -13.30
C LEU A 261 -10.97 2.95 -12.28
N PHE A 262 -9.83 3.50 -11.85
CA PHE A 262 -9.79 4.58 -10.87
C PHE A 262 -10.56 5.82 -11.35
N ARG A 263 -10.29 6.23 -12.59
CA ARG A 263 -10.97 7.38 -13.21
C ARG A 263 -12.48 7.18 -13.33
N SER A 264 -12.91 5.97 -13.71
CA SER A 264 -14.31 5.66 -14.03
C SER A 264 -15.14 5.41 -12.76
N MET A 265 -14.61 4.70 -11.78
CA MET A 265 -15.30 4.41 -10.51
C MET A 265 -15.23 5.58 -9.50
N GLY A 266 -14.28 6.52 -9.69
CA GLY A 266 -14.23 7.71 -8.86
C GLY A 266 -13.76 7.46 -7.42
N ALA A 267 -12.90 6.48 -7.20
CA ALA A 267 -12.35 6.14 -5.88
C ALA A 267 -11.33 7.17 -5.33
N CYS A 268 -11.43 8.43 -5.76
CA CYS A 268 -10.46 9.49 -5.47
C CYS A 268 -10.52 9.97 -4.02
N LEU A 269 -9.36 10.35 -3.50
CA LEU A 269 -9.21 10.99 -2.19
C LEU A 269 -9.60 12.48 -2.27
N ALA A 270 -10.16 13.03 -1.18
CA ALA A 270 -10.36 14.46 -1.04
C ALA A 270 -9.04 15.18 -0.73
N PRO A 271 -8.77 16.38 -1.30
CA PRO A 271 -7.54 17.14 -1.02
C PRO A 271 -7.33 17.42 0.47
N GLN A 272 -8.39 17.73 1.22
CA GLN A 272 -8.34 17.94 2.66
C GLN A 272 -7.81 16.69 3.39
N ASN A 273 -8.30 15.50 3.04
CA ASN A 273 -7.83 14.24 3.65
C ASN A 273 -6.38 13.92 3.28
N ALA A 274 -5.95 14.25 2.06
CA ALA A 274 -4.55 14.11 1.65
C ALA A 274 -3.63 15.02 2.48
N PHE A 275 -4.07 16.26 2.77
CA PHE A 275 -3.35 17.18 3.64
C PHE A 275 -3.24 16.65 5.07
N LEU A 276 -4.33 16.17 5.66
CA LEU A 276 -4.32 15.56 7.02
C LEU A 276 -3.40 14.34 7.09
N ASN A 277 -3.40 13.49 6.07
CA ASN A 277 -2.45 12.37 5.99
C ASN A 277 -0.99 12.85 5.89
N ASN A 278 -0.72 13.91 5.15
CA ASN A 278 0.63 14.50 5.10
C ASN A 278 1.09 15.00 6.47
N LEU A 279 0.20 15.61 7.27
CA LEU A 279 0.50 15.99 8.65
C LEU A 279 0.76 14.76 9.53
N GLY A 280 -0.10 13.74 9.43
CA GLY A 280 0.07 12.49 10.18
C GLY A 280 1.38 11.79 9.89
N LEU A 281 1.82 11.79 8.63
CA LEU A 281 3.10 11.20 8.24
C LEU A 281 4.30 11.82 8.95
N GLU A 282 4.29 13.12 9.25
CA GLU A 282 5.42 13.81 9.85
C GLU A 282 5.86 13.21 11.19
N THR A 283 4.92 12.63 11.92
CA THR A 283 5.16 12.00 13.23
C THR A 283 5.11 10.47 13.20
N LEU A 284 4.91 9.84 12.04
CA LEU A 284 4.73 8.38 11.93
C LEU A 284 5.87 7.60 12.60
N GLY A 285 7.13 7.97 12.36
CA GLY A 285 8.26 7.28 12.94
C GLY A 285 8.27 7.33 14.47
N LEU A 286 8.01 8.51 15.07
CA LEU A 286 7.94 8.69 16.52
C LEU A 286 6.77 7.91 17.12
N ARG A 287 5.60 7.95 16.49
CA ARG A 287 4.41 7.23 16.94
C ARG A 287 4.59 5.72 16.86
N MET A 288 5.09 5.20 15.74
CA MET A 288 5.31 3.77 15.59
C MET A 288 6.34 3.24 16.58
N GLN A 289 7.44 3.95 16.80
CA GLN A 289 8.41 3.59 17.82
C GLN A 289 7.75 3.44 19.20
N ARG A 290 6.96 4.44 19.61
CA ARG A 290 6.27 4.42 20.92
C ARG A 290 5.19 3.34 20.99
N HIS A 291 4.39 3.18 19.93
CA HIS A 291 3.37 2.13 19.87
C HIS A 291 3.98 0.73 20.02
N CYS A 292 5.07 0.45 19.30
CA CYS A 292 5.73 -0.85 19.39
C CYS A 292 6.34 -1.11 20.77
N SER A 293 6.98 -0.11 21.39
CA SER A 293 7.53 -0.29 22.74
C SER A 293 6.43 -0.52 23.77
N ASN A 294 5.35 0.28 23.72
CA ASN A 294 4.21 0.10 24.62
C ASN A 294 3.54 -1.28 24.44
N ALA A 295 3.39 -1.73 23.19
CA ALA A 295 2.82 -3.04 22.90
C ALA A 295 3.69 -4.18 23.43
N MET A 296 5.01 -4.08 23.31
CA MET A 296 5.92 -5.09 23.83
C MET A 296 5.85 -5.16 25.36
N GLU A 297 5.98 -4.02 26.06
CA GLU A 297 5.89 -3.95 27.52
C GLU A 297 4.56 -4.50 28.06
N LEU A 298 3.45 -4.14 27.40
CA LEU A 298 2.12 -4.63 27.78
C LEU A 298 1.97 -6.13 27.50
N ALA A 299 2.47 -6.61 26.36
CA ALA A 299 2.40 -8.04 26.01
C ALA A 299 3.21 -8.89 27.01
N GLU A 300 4.42 -8.46 27.40
CA GLU A 300 5.25 -9.14 28.41
C GLU A 300 4.56 -9.13 29.78
N PHE A 301 4.02 -7.99 30.19
CA PHE A 301 3.28 -7.88 31.46
C PHE A 301 2.08 -8.83 31.49
N LEU A 302 1.24 -8.81 30.47
CA LEU A 302 0.03 -9.66 30.39
C LEU A 302 0.40 -11.15 30.33
N ASN A 303 1.44 -11.49 29.57
CA ASN A 303 1.93 -12.87 29.47
C ASN A 303 2.45 -13.40 30.83
N GLY A 304 3.04 -12.50 31.64
CA GLY A 304 3.52 -12.81 32.99
C GLY A 304 2.42 -13.02 34.03
N LEU A 305 1.17 -12.55 33.80
CA LEU A 305 0.07 -12.71 34.74
C LEU A 305 -0.39 -14.16 34.89
N GLY A 306 -0.26 -14.97 33.85
CA GLY A 306 -0.80 -16.33 33.79
C GLY A 306 -2.34 -16.34 33.81
N HIS A 307 -2.95 -16.97 34.79
CA HIS A 307 -4.40 -16.97 35.06
C HIS A 307 -5.31 -17.34 33.86
N GLY A 308 -4.84 -18.21 32.95
CA GLY A 308 -5.60 -18.67 31.78
C GLY A 308 -5.65 -17.65 30.62
N ILE A 309 -4.94 -16.54 30.71
CA ILE A 309 -4.83 -15.58 29.62
C ILE A 309 -3.74 -16.02 28.64
N THR A 310 -4.09 -16.18 27.37
CA THR A 310 -3.12 -16.37 26.30
C THR A 310 -2.92 -15.07 25.55
N VAL A 311 -1.69 -14.59 25.49
CA VAL A 311 -1.32 -13.34 24.80
C VAL A 311 -0.75 -13.68 23.43
N SER A 312 -1.30 -13.10 22.37
CA SER A 312 -0.75 -13.17 21.02
C SER A 312 -0.14 -11.83 20.65
N TYR A 313 1.16 -11.81 20.39
CA TYR A 313 1.91 -10.65 19.92
C TYR A 313 3.20 -11.13 19.22
N PRO A 314 3.50 -10.70 17.97
CA PRO A 314 4.65 -11.23 17.22
C PRO A 314 6.02 -10.95 17.88
N GLY A 315 6.08 -10.01 18.82
CA GLY A 315 7.28 -9.71 19.59
C GLY A 315 7.61 -10.74 20.70
N LEU A 316 6.64 -11.52 21.14
CA LEU A 316 6.88 -12.59 22.13
C LEU A 316 7.55 -13.78 21.46
N LYS A 317 8.56 -14.38 22.10
CA LYS A 317 9.32 -15.51 21.57
C LYS A 317 8.48 -16.77 21.33
N GLU A 318 7.41 -16.93 22.09
CA GLU A 318 6.47 -18.04 21.99
C GLU A 318 5.47 -17.88 20.82
N HIS A 319 5.42 -16.71 20.21
CA HIS A 319 4.52 -16.48 19.09
C HIS A 319 4.95 -17.31 17.86
N PRO A 320 4.01 -18.03 17.18
CA PRO A 320 4.36 -18.93 16.07
C PRO A 320 5.13 -18.26 14.92
N TYR A 321 4.95 -16.97 14.75
CA TYR A 321 5.59 -16.17 13.68
C TYR A 321 6.69 -15.25 14.18
N HIS A 322 7.19 -15.42 15.43
CA HIS A 322 8.20 -14.54 16.00
C HIS A 322 9.47 -14.48 15.14
N GLU A 323 9.99 -15.64 14.71
CA GLU A 323 11.24 -15.72 13.96
C GLU A 323 11.15 -14.97 12.62
N ILE A 324 10.06 -15.15 11.87
CA ILE A 324 9.87 -14.42 10.61
C ILE A 324 9.66 -12.93 10.84
N ALA A 325 8.93 -12.56 11.89
CA ALA A 325 8.75 -11.15 12.27
C ALA A 325 10.10 -10.51 12.63
N ALA A 326 10.92 -11.16 13.45
CA ALA A 326 12.24 -10.68 13.85
C ALA A 326 13.22 -10.59 12.65
N LYS A 327 13.08 -11.48 11.65
CA LYS A 327 13.91 -11.46 10.44
C LYS A 327 13.60 -10.26 9.53
N GLN A 328 12.31 -9.89 9.38
CA GLN A 328 11.88 -8.95 8.34
C GLN A 328 11.46 -7.58 8.84
N PHE A 329 11.11 -7.43 10.13
CA PHE A 329 10.71 -6.14 10.70
C PHE A 329 11.87 -5.37 11.30
N HIS A 330 11.77 -4.05 11.28
CA HIS A 330 12.73 -3.13 11.85
C HIS A 330 12.08 -2.29 12.94
N GLY A 331 12.71 -2.22 14.13
CA GLY A 331 12.29 -1.31 15.19
C GLY A 331 11.03 -1.69 15.97
N GLY A 332 10.52 -2.92 15.83
CA GLY A 332 9.36 -3.43 16.59
C GLY A 332 8.54 -4.49 15.85
N PHE A 333 7.40 -4.87 16.44
CA PHE A 333 6.58 -5.99 15.99
C PHE A 333 5.10 -5.61 15.78
N GLY A 334 4.81 -4.31 15.64
CA GLY A 334 3.44 -3.80 15.52
C GLY A 334 2.89 -3.28 16.84
N ALA A 335 1.64 -2.85 16.82
CA ALA A 335 1.00 -2.17 17.94
C ALA A 335 -0.35 -2.79 18.34
N ILE A 336 -0.63 -3.99 17.87
CA ILE A 336 -1.84 -4.75 18.19
C ILE A 336 -1.45 -5.96 19.03
N ILE A 337 -2.18 -6.17 20.13
CA ILE A 337 -2.09 -7.34 20.99
C ILE A 337 -3.47 -7.99 20.99
N THR A 338 -3.54 -9.30 20.88
CA THR A 338 -4.79 -10.03 21.06
C THR A 338 -4.72 -10.94 22.27
N LEU A 339 -5.83 -11.02 22.99
CA LEU A 339 -5.96 -11.82 24.20
C LEU A 339 -7.03 -12.89 23.99
N ARG A 340 -6.74 -14.08 24.52
CA ARG A 340 -7.71 -15.16 24.63
C ARG A 340 -7.86 -15.50 26.13
N THR A 341 -9.08 -15.44 26.60
CA THR A 341 -9.46 -15.80 27.98
C THR A 341 -10.24 -17.10 27.99
#